data_8bdd62aea53973c0e904923674afc2c5
#
_entry.id   8bdd62aea53973c0e904923674afc2c5
#
_cell.length_a   1.000
_cell.length_b   1.000
_cell.length_c   1.000
_cell.angle_alpha   90.00
_cell.angle_beta   90.00
_cell.angle_gamma   90.00
#
_symmetry.space_group_name_H-M   'P 1'
#
loop_
_entity.id
_entity.type
_entity.pdbx_description
1 polymer ?
#
loop_
_entity_poly.entity_id
_entity_poly.type
_entity_poly.pdbx_seq_one_letter_code
_entity_poly.pdbx_strand_id
1 'polypeptide(L)'
;MTKRLGYIITEENVTEELCKAAIKCAAKKKTKRYSVRRVLNNLDSYAKKLRRLILDGTYEPSLYKECHIVDRGSNKHRVLHKPKFFPDQCVHHVAIKLIEPRLKARLDTYAIASIKGKGITYGYKAIRRWLDTDARHTKYCLKCDIRHCYDNIKPDVVGRAFEKFIKDKKYIDLIKKIAYSHTSLPLGNYTSSWFENLVLLEFDKLCHENSAHYLRYVDDFILLGSNKRKLRNLLLKISLCLAEQGLWLKKNYQIFPVDKRGIDILGYRFYHTHTLLRKRNALHFMRTARKWRKHKTPFRARSLLSRIGNTKWYASKNFKEKYLKGINRKELIRYANRRY
;
A
#
# COMPACT_ATOMS: atom_id res chain seq x y z
N MET A 1 -20.13 -3.63 20.60
CA MET A 1 -19.18 -2.52 20.27
C MET A 1 -17.76 -2.89 20.73
N THR A 2 -16.77 -2.86 19.84
CA THR A 2 -15.38 -3.15 20.20
C THR A 2 -14.81 -2.02 21.06
N LYS A 3 -14.19 -2.37 22.21
CA LYS A 3 -13.61 -1.41 23.16
C LYS A 3 -12.60 -0.47 22.49
N ARG A 4 -12.79 0.85 22.62
CA ARG A 4 -11.85 1.86 22.11
C ARG A 4 -10.55 1.85 22.91
N LEU A 5 -9.42 2.15 22.25
CA LEU A 5 -8.10 2.21 22.87
C LEU A 5 -7.96 3.49 23.70
N GLY A 6 -7.51 3.37 24.94
CA GLY A 6 -7.14 4.49 25.82
C GLY A 6 -5.68 4.39 26.24
N TYR A 7 -5.17 5.47 26.87
CA TYR A 7 -3.82 5.53 27.46
C TYR A 7 -2.70 5.12 26.52
N ILE A 8 -2.68 5.69 25.31
CA ILE A 8 -1.69 5.41 24.27
C ILE A 8 -0.45 6.27 24.45
N ILE A 9 -0.63 7.60 24.67
CA ILE A 9 0.46 8.53 24.95
C ILE A 9 0.64 8.63 26.46
N THR A 10 1.50 7.77 26.97
CA THR A 10 1.95 7.76 28.38
C THR A 10 3.47 7.66 28.43
N GLU A 11 4.08 7.99 29.56
CA GLU A 11 5.52 7.85 29.73
C GLU A 11 6.01 6.41 29.56
N GLU A 12 5.20 5.45 29.97
CA GLU A 12 5.47 4.01 29.84
C GLU A 12 5.43 3.53 28.39
N ASN A 13 4.51 4.05 27.58
CA ASN A 13 4.34 3.63 26.21
C ASN A 13 5.28 4.37 25.23
N VAL A 14 5.53 5.67 25.50
CA VAL A 14 6.43 6.49 24.67
C VAL A 14 7.82 6.47 25.27
N THR A 15 8.50 5.33 25.16
CA THR A 15 9.86 5.15 25.68
C THR A 15 10.92 5.71 24.72
N GLU A 16 12.14 5.94 25.23
CA GLU A 16 13.28 6.32 24.38
C GLU A 16 13.61 5.21 23.37
N GLU A 17 13.49 3.95 23.76
CA GLU A 17 13.72 2.78 22.91
C GLU A 17 12.71 2.73 21.75
N LEU A 18 11.44 3.02 22.01
CA LEU A 18 10.43 3.14 20.95
C LEU A 18 10.80 4.27 19.98
N CYS A 19 11.24 5.41 20.49
CA CYS A 19 11.66 6.56 19.69
C CYS A 19 12.90 6.21 18.85
N LYS A 20 13.92 5.56 19.41
CA LYS A 20 15.10 5.05 18.68
C LYS A 20 14.71 4.08 17.57
N ALA A 21 13.83 3.14 17.89
CA ALA A 21 13.31 2.17 16.92
C ALA A 21 12.53 2.86 15.78
N ALA A 22 11.74 3.89 16.07
CA ALA A 22 11.02 4.68 15.10
C ALA A 22 11.97 5.47 14.18
N ILE A 23 12.98 6.15 14.74
CA ILE A 23 14.02 6.86 13.98
C ILE A 23 14.75 5.90 13.03
N LYS A 24 15.21 4.73 13.54
CA LYS A 24 15.86 3.70 12.73
C LYS A 24 14.96 3.20 11.60
N CYS A 25 13.65 3.00 11.86
CA CYS A 25 12.68 2.60 10.84
C CYS A 25 12.50 3.69 9.78
N ALA A 26 12.36 4.96 10.19
CA ALA A 26 12.26 6.10 9.28
C ALA A 26 13.52 6.26 8.40
N ALA A 27 14.70 5.91 8.92
CA ALA A 27 15.99 6.01 8.24
C ALA A 27 16.25 4.91 7.19
N LYS A 28 15.48 3.81 7.19
CA LYS A 28 15.70 2.68 6.24
C LYS A 28 15.77 3.18 4.79
N LYS A 29 16.83 2.75 4.07
CA LYS A 29 17.13 3.12 2.67
C LYS A 29 17.42 4.62 2.45
N LYS A 30 17.61 5.41 3.53
CA LYS A 30 17.89 6.86 3.47
C LYS A 30 19.20 7.25 4.20
N THR A 31 19.95 6.30 4.72
CA THR A 31 21.16 6.50 5.55
C THR A 31 22.27 7.31 4.88
N LYS A 32 22.29 7.39 3.54
CA LYS A 32 23.24 8.21 2.78
C LYS A 32 22.93 9.72 2.82
N ARG A 33 21.73 10.13 3.24
CA ARG A 33 21.33 11.55 3.30
C ARG A 33 21.94 12.22 4.53
N TYR A 34 22.52 13.40 4.36
CA TYR A 34 23.16 14.17 5.45
C TYR A 34 22.24 14.36 6.66
N SER A 35 21.00 14.84 6.45
CA SER A 35 20.02 15.04 7.51
C SER A 35 19.69 13.78 8.29
N VAL A 36 19.68 12.61 7.63
CA VAL A 36 19.44 11.32 8.29
C VAL A 36 20.66 10.87 9.08
N ARG A 37 21.88 11.01 8.52
CA ARG A 37 23.13 10.66 9.21
C ARG A 37 23.32 11.48 10.47
N ARG A 38 23.07 12.81 10.42
CA ARG A 38 23.15 13.69 11.58
C ARG A 38 22.28 13.20 12.75
N VAL A 39 21.05 12.75 12.46
CA VAL A 39 20.14 12.21 13.48
C VAL A 39 20.62 10.85 13.98
N LEU A 40 21.10 9.97 13.11
CA LEU A 40 21.57 8.64 13.50
C LEU A 40 22.87 8.69 14.33
N ASN A 41 23.76 9.65 14.06
CA ASN A 41 25.01 9.83 14.82
C ASN A 41 24.75 10.38 16.24
N ASN A 42 23.59 11.01 16.49
CA ASN A 42 23.21 11.55 17.79
C ASN A 42 21.85 10.96 18.25
N LEU A 43 21.70 9.64 18.05
CA LEU A 43 20.42 8.95 18.16
C LEU A 43 19.74 9.14 19.52
N ASP A 44 20.51 9.08 20.62
CA ASP A 44 19.97 9.21 21.99
C ASP A 44 19.39 10.61 22.25
N SER A 45 20.11 11.66 21.87
CA SER A 45 19.64 13.04 21.99
C SER A 45 18.37 13.28 21.18
N TYR A 46 18.33 12.80 19.93
CA TYR A 46 17.15 12.93 19.08
C TYR A 46 15.98 12.08 19.57
N ALA A 47 16.22 10.91 20.19
CA ALA A 47 15.16 10.09 20.76
C ALA A 47 14.54 10.78 21.99
N LYS A 48 15.34 11.35 22.88
CA LYS A 48 14.85 12.16 24.03
C LYS A 48 14.03 13.35 23.54
N LYS A 49 14.52 14.09 22.54
CA LYS A 49 13.78 15.20 21.93
C LYS A 49 12.44 14.76 21.33
N LEU A 50 12.45 13.64 20.57
CA LEU A 50 11.25 13.08 19.94
C LEU A 50 10.20 12.66 20.99
N ARG A 51 10.67 12.01 22.09
CA ARG A 51 9.83 11.63 23.22
C ARG A 51 9.14 12.83 23.84
N ARG A 52 9.88 13.90 24.15
CA ARG A 52 9.33 15.15 24.70
C ARG A 52 8.28 15.77 23.79
N LEU A 53 8.58 15.93 22.49
CA LEU A 53 7.63 16.49 21.52
C LEU A 53 6.27 15.77 21.50
N ILE A 54 6.27 14.46 21.76
CA ILE A 54 5.04 13.65 21.75
C ILE A 54 4.34 13.70 23.12
N LEU A 55 5.05 13.56 24.22
CA LEU A 55 4.47 13.56 25.57
C LEU A 55 3.88 14.93 25.94
N ASP A 56 4.61 16.02 25.62
CA ASP A 56 4.21 17.38 25.88
C ASP A 56 3.19 17.94 24.90
N GLY A 57 2.94 17.18 23.79
CA GLY A 57 2.03 17.60 22.73
C GLY A 57 2.52 18.80 21.90
N THR A 58 3.82 19.14 22.00
CA THR A 58 4.43 20.32 21.35
C THR A 58 4.88 20.07 19.92
N TYR A 59 4.63 18.88 19.39
CA TYR A 59 4.90 18.60 17.98
C TYR A 59 4.05 19.46 17.05
N GLU A 60 4.71 20.16 16.11
CA GLU A 60 4.09 20.87 15.01
C GLU A 60 4.68 20.38 13.67
N PRO A 61 3.81 20.06 12.69
CA PRO A 61 4.26 19.60 11.38
C PRO A 61 5.04 20.68 10.62
N SER A 62 6.14 20.30 10.00
CA SER A 62 6.91 21.19 9.14
C SER A 62 6.25 21.28 7.75
N LEU A 63 6.52 22.35 7.02
CA LEU A 63 6.15 22.49 5.63
C LEU A 63 6.74 21.36 4.79
N TYR A 64 5.92 20.81 3.89
CA TYR A 64 6.32 19.76 2.96
C TYR A 64 7.24 20.29 1.87
N LYS A 65 8.19 19.45 1.46
CA LYS A 65 8.92 19.66 0.22
C LYS A 65 8.25 18.89 -0.90
N GLU A 66 7.77 19.58 -1.91
CA GLU A 66 7.21 18.94 -3.10
C GLU A 66 8.29 18.31 -3.99
N CYS A 67 7.94 17.20 -4.60
CA CYS A 67 8.80 16.49 -5.53
C CYS A 67 7.97 15.86 -6.64
N HIS A 68 8.13 16.34 -7.84
CA HIS A 68 7.48 15.81 -9.02
C HIS A 68 8.16 14.53 -9.50
N ILE A 69 7.42 13.47 -9.68
CA ILE A 69 7.90 12.20 -10.22
C ILE A 69 7.02 11.74 -11.37
N VAL A 70 7.65 11.10 -12.35
CA VAL A 70 6.91 10.35 -13.38
C VAL A 70 6.95 8.88 -13.02
N ASP A 71 5.79 8.30 -12.75
CA ASP A 71 5.68 6.86 -12.55
C ASP A 71 6.00 6.14 -13.86
N ARG A 72 7.21 5.61 -13.97
CA ARG A 72 7.70 4.90 -15.16
C ARG A 72 6.81 3.72 -15.60
N GLY A 73 6.02 3.22 -14.68
CA GLY A 73 5.08 2.15 -14.95
C GLY A 73 3.81 2.64 -15.63
N SER A 74 3.20 3.75 -15.22
CA SER A 74 1.94 4.31 -15.74
C SER A 74 2.11 5.55 -16.61
N ASN A 75 3.30 6.09 -16.68
CA ASN A 75 3.61 7.40 -17.28
C ASN A 75 2.80 8.55 -16.66
N LYS A 76 2.33 8.35 -15.42
CA LYS A 76 1.57 9.37 -14.69
C LYS A 76 2.50 10.29 -13.93
N HIS A 77 2.28 11.59 -14.05
CA HIS A 77 2.89 12.57 -13.18
C HIS A 77 2.27 12.49 -11.79
N ARG A 78 3.10 12.48 -10.76
CA ARG A 78 2.67 12.48 -9.36
C ARG A 78 3.45 13.52 -8.59
N VAL A 79 2.79 14.26 -7.72
CA VAL A 79 3.43 15.14 -6.74
C VAL A 79 3.59 14.37 -5.44
N LEU A 80 4.81 14.28 -4.94
CA LEU A 80 5.10 13.72 -3.63
C LEU A 80 5.33 14.86 -2.65
N HIS A 81 4.58 14.86 -1.57
CA HIS A 81 4.78 15.78 -0.45
C HIS A 81 5.69 15.12 0.58
N LYS A 82 6.95 15.58 0.66
CA LYS A 82 7.97 14.96 1.53
C LYS A 82 8.07 15.73 2.83
N PRO A 83 7.67 15.15 3.97
CA PRO A 83 7.89 15.74 5.28
C PRO A 83 9.38 15.73 5.63
N LYS A 84 9.82 16.62 6.52
CA LYS A 84 11.20 16.61 7.05
C LYS A 84 11.48 15.25 7.70
N PHE A 85 12.76 14.83 7.66
CA PHE A 85 13.13 13.57 8.30
C PHE A 85 12.90 13.62 9.82
N PHE A 86 13.41 14.67 10.45
CA PHE A 86 13.14 14.98 11.86
C PHE A 86 12.52 16.38 11.96
N PRO A 87 11.45 16.55 12.71
CA PRO A 87 10.76 15.54 13.53
C PRO A 87 9.76 14.67 12.75
N ASP A 88 9.20 15.13 11.62
CA ASP A 88 7.95 14.65 11.04
C ASP A 88 7.93 13.15 10.75
N GLN A 89 8.89 12.65 9.91
CA GLN A 89 8.91 11.22 9.58
C GLN A 89 9.11 10.36 10.83
N CYS A 90 9.88 10.85 11.84
CA CYS A 90 10.08 10.13 13.07
C CYS A 90 8.81 10.08 13.93
N VAL A 91 8.07 11.20 14.06
CA VAL A 91 6.76 11.27 14.71
C VAL A 91 5.76 10.34 14.05
N HIS A 92 5.67 10.35 12.70
CA HIS A 92 4.78 9.45 11.97
C HIS A 92 5.06 7.98 12.30
N HIS A 93 6.32 7.60 12.42
CA HIS A 93 6.69 6.23 12.78
C HIS A 93 6.34 5.89 14.25
N VAL A 94 6.52 6.82 15.20
CA VAL A 94 6.11 6.61 16.60
C VAL A 94 4.60 6.46 16.68
N ALA A 95 3.86 7.40 16.09
CA ALA A 95 2.40 7.40 16.11
C ALA A 95 1.82 6.05 15.65
N ILE A 96 2.31 5.52 14.54
CA ILE A 96 1.84 4.22 14.05
C ILE A 96 2.33 3.07 14.94
N LYS A 97 3.59 3.06 15.39
CA LYS A 97 4.13 1.97 16.23
C LYS A 97 3.34 1.77 17.53
N LEU A 98 2.84 2.83 18.11
CA LEU A 98 2.04 2.79 19.34
C LEU A 98 0.74 1.98 19.19
N ILE A 99 0.16 1.95 17.99
CA ILE A 99 -1.14 1.31 17.75
C ILE A 99 -1.09 0.18 16.73
N GLU A 100 0.03 -0.01 16.02
CA GLU A 100 0.14 -0.92 14.86
C GLU A 100 -0.41 -2.33 15.12
N PRO A 101 -0.09 -3.04 16.23
CA PRO A 101 -0.62 -4.37 16.48
C PRO A 101 -2.14 -4.40 16.60
N ARG A 102 -2.72 -3.43 17.34
CA ARG A 102 -4.15 -3.32 17.58
C ARG A 102 -4.92 -2.84 16.35
N LEU A 103 -4.29 -1.97 15.55
CA LEU A 103 -4.85 -1.52 14.27
C LEU A 103 -4.88 -2.68 13.28
N LYS A 104 -3.77 -3.43 13.14
CA LYS A 104 -3.70 -4.61 12.26
C LYS A 104 -4.74 -5.68 12.59
N ALA A 105 -5.04 -5.90 13.87
CA ALA A 105 -6.05 -6.87 14.30
C ALA A 105 -7.47 -6.50 13.87
N ARG A 106 -7.72 -5.22 13.55
CA ARG A 106 -9.04 -4.75 13.08
C ARG A 106 -9.16 -4.64 11.57
N LEU A 107 -8.03 -4.52 10.87
CA LEU A 107 -8.05 -4.41 9.41
C LEU A 107 -8.50 -5.72 8.77
N ASP A 108 -9.31 -5.61 7.73
CA ASP A 108 -9.72 -6.77 6.95
C ASP A 108 -8.52 -7.59 6.47
N THR A 109 -8.71 -8.91 6.49
CA THR A 109 -7.66 -9.86 6.07
C THR A 109 -7.21 -9.61 4.64
N TYR A 110 -8.11 -9.19 3.77
CA TYR A 110 -7.87 -8.98 2.36
C TYR A 110 -7.72 -7.51 1.94
N ALA A 111 -7.69 -6.57 2.89
CA ALA A 111 -7.11 -5.25 2.70
C ALA A 111 -5.58 -5.39 2.79
N ILE A 112 -4.91 -5.57 1.65
CA ILE A 112 -3.55 -6.12 1.62
C ILE A 112 -2.44 -5.10 1.38
N ALA A 113 -2.78 -3.85 1.10
CA ALA A 113 -1.78 -2.82 0.78
C ALA A 113 -1.10 -2.27 2.04
N SER A 114 0.20 -2.03 1.95
CA SER A 114 1.02 -1.37 2.99
C SER A 114 1.09 -2.08 4.35
N ILE A 115 0.65 -3.32 4.44
CA ILE A 115 0.69 -4.14 5.65
C ILE A 115 1.83 -5.16 5.55
N LYS A 116 2.71 -5.19 6.57
CA LYS A 116 3.81 -6.16 6.63
C LYS A 116 3.26 -7.60 6.62
N GLY A 117 3.82 -8.45 5.76
CA GLY A 117 3.37 -9.84 5.59
C GLY A 117 2.26 -10.02 4.55
N LYS A 118 1.62 -8.94 4.10
CA LYS A 118 0.62 -8.93 3.03
C LYS A 118 1.20 -8.35 1.72
N GLY A 119 0.41 -7.87 0.82
CA GLY A 119 0.82 -7.29 -0.46
C GLY A 119 0.55 -8.20 -1.66
N ILE A 120 1.22 -7.92 -2.78
CA ILE A 120 0.93 -8.56 -4.09
C ILE A 120 0.99 -10.09 -4.02
N THR A 121 2.00 -10.65 -3.33
CA THR A 121 2.15 -12.11 -3.21
C THR A 121 1.01 -12.75 -2.41
N TYR A 122 0.60 -12.11 -1.32
CA TYR A 122 -0.51 -12.57 -0.50
C TYR A 122 -1.82 -12.54 -1.30
N GLY A 123 -2.10 -11.40 -1.95
CA GLY A 123 -3.30 -11.26 -2.78
C GLY A 123 -3.31 -12.23 -3.97
N TYR A 124 -2.16 -12.45 -4.62
CA TYR A 124 -2.05 -13.46 -5.68
C TYR A 124 -2.46 -14.85 -5.20
N LYS A 125 -1.90 -15.29 -4.07
CA LYS A 125 -2.21 -16.60 -3.49
C LYS A 125 -3.68 -16.72 -3.07
N ALA A 126 -4.25 -15.66 -2.51
CA ALA A 126 -5.66 -15.62 -2.12
C ALA A 126 -6.57 -15.79 -3.35
N ILE A 127 -6.39 -14.96 -4.38
CA ILE A 127 -7.20 -15.04 -5.61
C ILE A 127 -7.05 -16.41 -6.27
N ARG A 128 -5.81 -16.92 -6.38
CA ARG A 128 -5.60 -18.24 -6.99
C ARG A 128 -6.34 -19.33 -6.24
N ARG A 129 -6.18 -19.37 -4.90
CA ARG A 129 -6.90 -20.33 -4.05
C ARG A 129 -8.41 -20.25 -4.28
N TRP A 130 -9.02 -19.06 -4.27
CA TRP A 130 -10.47 -18.91 -4.47
C TRP A 130 -10.93 -19.44 -5.83
N LEU A 131 -10.18 -19.14 -6.89
CA LEU A 131 -10.50 -19.63 -8.23
C LEU A 131 -10.31 -21.14 -8.38
N ASP A 132 -9.37 -21.75 -7.64
CA ASP A 132 -9.09 -23.18 -7.67
C ASP A 132 -10.11 -23.98 -6.84
N THR A 133 -10.61 -23.41 -5.73
CA THR A 133 -11.44 -24.16 -4.76
C THR A 133 -12.92 -23.80 -4.78
N ASP A 134 -13.30 -22.67 -5.38
CA ASP A 134 -14.68 -22.17 -5.31
C ASP A 134 -15.17 -21.59 -6.65
N ALA A 135 -15.21 -22.43 -7.67
CA ALA A 135 -15.63 -22.03 -9.02
C ALA A 135 -17.06 -21.45 -9.06
N ARG A 136 -17.96 -21.96 -8.17
CA ARG A 136 -19.34 -21.50 -8.10
C ARG A 136 -19.44 -20.04 -7.69
N HIS A 137 -18.75 -19.61 -6.62
CA HIS A 137 -18.85 -18.26 -6.09
C HIS A 137 -17.82 -17.29 -6.70
N THR A 138 -16.97 -17.77 -7.59
CA THR A 138 -16.01 -16.95 -8.35
C THR A 138 -16.39 -16.77 -9.82
N LYS A 139 -17.62 -17.17 -10.22
CA LYS A 139 -18.11 -17.09 -11.61
C LYS A 139 -18.08 -15.66 -12.19
N TYR A 140 -18.41 -14.67 -11.37
CA TYR A 140 -18.44 -13.26 -11.74
C TYR A 140 -17.52 -12.44 -10.86
N CYS A 141 -16.90 -11.43 -11.45
CA CYS A 141 -16.10 -10.43 -10.77
C CYS A 141 -16.73 -9.04 -10.96
N LEU A 142 -16.95 -8.33 -9.85
CA LEU A 142 -17.10 -6.88 -9.83
C LEU A 142 -15.73 -6.30 -9.52
N LYS A 143 -15.18 -5.54 -10.48
CA LYS A 143 -13.93 -4.81 -10.33
C LYS A 143 -14.20 -3.32 -10.26
N CYS A 144 -13.67 -2.67 -9.24
CA CYS A 144 -13.82 -1.25 -8.98
C CYS A 144 -12.49 -0.60 -8.58
N ASP A 145 -12.49 0.73 -8.64
CA ASP A 145 -11.38 1.57 -8.22
C ASP A 145 -11.99 2.83 -7.56
N ILE A 146 -11.48 3.25 -6.40
CA ILE A 146 -11.93 4.47 -5.73
C ILE A 146 -11.29 5.68 -6.45
N ARG A 147 -12.12 6.64 -6.82
CA ARG A 147 -11.67 7.82 -7.56
C ARG A 147 -10.84 8.74 -6.66
N HIS A 148 -9.58 9.01 -7.05
CA HIS A 148 -8.69 9.94 -6.33
C HIS A 148 -8.71 9.73 -4.81
N CYS A 149 -8.56 8.45 -4.36
CA CYS A 149 -8.76 8.06 -2.98
C CYS A 149 -7.97 8.95 -2.01
N TYR A 150 -6.67 9.12 -2.23
CA TYR A 150 -5.81 9.95 -1.38
C TYR A 150 -6.21 11.43 -1.37
N ASP A 151 -6.52 11.99 -2.53
CA ASP A 151 -6.88 13.41 -2.66
C ASP A 151 -8.25 13.75 -2.03
N ASN A 152 -9.14 12.75 -1.94
CA ASN A 152 -10.50 12.90 -1.42
C ASN A 152 -10.63 12.58 0.07
N ILE A 153 -9.70 11.82 0.68
CA ILE A 153 -9.71 11.61 2.13
C ILE A 153 -9.23 12.88 2.82
N LYS A 154 -10.18 13.61 3.40
CA LYS A 154 -9.94 14.87 4.11
C LYS A 154 -9.49 14.62 5.56
N PRO A 155 -8.75 15.56 6.19
CA PRO A 155 -8.31 15.45 7.58
C PRO A 155 -9.42 15.14 8.59
N ASP A 156 -10.60 15.74 8.42
CA ASP A 156 -11.76 15.48 9.28
C ASP A 156 -12.23 14.03 9.23
N VAL A 157 -12.21 13.42 8.03
CA VAL A 157 -12.59 12.01 7.86
C VAL A 157 -11.60 11.11 8.61
N VAL A 158 -10.31 11.43 8.53
CA VAL A 158 -9.26 10.74 9.30
C VAL A 158 -9.51 10.91 10.80
N GLY A 159 -9.75 12.13 11.27
CA GLY A 159 -10.04 12.42 12.68
C GLY A 159 -11.21 11.58 13.20
N ARG A 160 -12.35 11.61 12.52
CA ARG A 160 -13.54 10.81 12.88
C ARG A 160 -13.27 9.30 12.89
N ALA A 161 -12.49 8.79 11.94
CA ALA A 161 -12.13 7.37 11.89
C ALA A 161 -11.29 6.95 13.11
N PHE A 162 -10.35 7.80 13.53
CA PHE A 162 -9.54 7.55 14.73
C PHE A 162 -10.36 7.68 16.02
N GLU A 163 -11.27 8.64 16.14
CA GLU A 163 -12.15 8.82 17.31
C GLU A 163 -13.07 7.62 17.54
N LYS A 164 -13.53 6.96 16.48
CA LYS A 164 -14.26 5.68 16.59
C LYS A 164 -13.40 4.56 17.18
N PHE A 165 -12.09 4.61 16.97
CA PHE A 165 -11.14 3.57 17.35
C PHE A 165 -10.44 3.84 18.68
N ILE A 166 -10.17 5.11 19.02
CA ILE A 166 -9.33 5.56 20.12
C ILE A 166 -10.10 6.50 21.05
N LYS A 167 -9.78 6.45 22.37
CA LYS A 167 -10.30 7.36 23.40
C LYS A 167 -9.26 8.38 23.85
N ASP A 168 -7.97 8.08 23.66
CA ASP A 168 -6.86 8.93 24.13
C ASP A 168 -6.84 10.24 23.37
N LYS A 169 -7.20 11.33 24.06
CA LYS A 169 -7.26 12.69 23.47
C LYS A 169 -5.88 13.14 22.97
N LYS A 170 -4.82 12.94 23.74
CA LYS A 170 -3.44 13.32 23.33
C LYS A 170 -3.04 12.63 22.04
N TYR A 171 -3.40 11.36 21.90
CA TYR A 171 -3.12 10.62 20.66
C TYR A 171 -3.97 11.11 19.48
N ILE A 172 -5.26 11.38 19.69
CA ILE A 172 -6.15 11.94 18.66
C ILE A 172 -5.62 13.30 18.19
N ASP A 173 -5.20 14.17 19.11
CA ASP A 173 -4.64 15.48 18.77
C ASP A 173 -3.36 15.34 17.95
N LEU A 174 -2.47 14.41 18.30
CA LEU A 174 -1.28 14.10 17.50
C LEU A 174 -1.65 13.66 16.07
N ILE A 175 -2.63 12.76 15.93
CA ILE A 175 -3.11 12.30 14.61
C ILE A 175 -3.75 13.45 13.83
N LYS A 176 -4.55 14.29 14.48
CA LYS A 176 -5.13 15.47 13.84
C LYS A 176 -4.05 16.42 13.35
N LYS A 177 -3.04 16.76 14.16
CA LYS A 177 -1.90 17.57 13.72
C LYS A 177 -1.23 16.99 12.47
N ILE A 178 -1.00 15.67 12.42
CA ILE A 178 -0.44 14.99 11.23
C ILE A 178 -1.41 15.06 10.03
N ALA A 179 -2.69 14.84 10.24
CA ALA A 179 -3.67 14.85 9.17
C ALA A 179 -3.89 16.25 8.58
N TYR A 180 -4.03 17.27 9.43
CA TYR A 180 -4.22 18.67 9.03
C TYR A 180 -2.95 19.35 8.50
N SER A 181 -1.79 18.68 8.54
CA SER A 181 -0.58 19.20 7.90
C SER A 181 -0.70 19.30 6.36
N HIS A 182 -1.77 18.71 5.78
CA HIS A 182 -2.11 18.80 4.36
C HIS A 182 -3.62 18.76 4.17
N THR A 183 -4.13 19.25 3.05
CA THR A 183 -5.57 19.31 2.74
C THR A 183 -6.23 17.94 2.46
N SER A 184 -5.42 16.91 2.30
CA SER A 184 -5.82 15.53 2.02
C SER A 184 -4.70 14.57 2.42
N LEU A 185 -4.80 13.26 2.13
CA LEU A 185 -3.71 12.33 2.38
C LEU A 185 -2.54 12.55 1.40
N PRO A 186 -1.40 13.09 1.85
CA PRO A 186 -0.29 13.39 0.97
C PRO A 186 0.45 12.11 0.52
N LEU A 187 0.74 12.01 -0.77
CA LEU A 187 1.64 10.98 -1.28
C LEU A 187 3.06 11.25 -0.76
N GLY A 188 3.61 10.32 0.01
CA GLY A 188 4.95 10.41 0.58
C GLY A 188 5.00 10.32 2.10
N ASN A 189 3.90 10.48 2.79
CA ASN A 189 3.80 10.25 4.23
C ASN A 189 3.67 8.77 4.56
N TYR A 190 4.36 8.35 5.61
CA TYR A 190 4.26 7.00 6.12
C TYR A 190 2.86 6.70 6.69
N THR A 191 2.21 7.69 7.28
CA THR A 191 0.87 7.57 7.88
C THR A 191 -0.26 7.46 6.86
N SER A 192 -0.11 8.02 5.65
CA SER A 192 -1.21 8.11 4.68
C SER A 192 -1.86 6.77 4.37
N SER A 193 -1.06 5.71 4.16
CA SER A 193 -1.61 4.37 3.89
C SER A 193 -2.29 3.72 5.10
N TRP A 194 -1.88 4.07 6.32
CA TRP A 194 -2.53 3.62 7.54
C TRP A 194 -3.85 4.34 7.77
N PHE A 195 -3.88 5.64 7.49
CA PHE A 195 -5.08 6.47 7.57
C PHE A 195 -6.13 6.01 6.54
N GLU A 196 -5.71 5.78 5.30
CA GLU A 196 -6.58 5.19 4.27
C GLU A 196 -7.20 3.87 4.74
N ASN A 197 -6.39 2.94 5.23
CA ASN A 197 -6.88 1.64 5.69
C ASN A 197 -7.87 1.75 6.85
N LEU A 198 -7.68 2.71 7.77
CA LEU A 198 -8.62 2.93 8.87
C LEU A 198 -9.91 3.59 8.41
N VAL A 199 -9.82 4.57 7.52
CA VAL A 199 -11.01 5.24 6.92
C VAL A 199 -11.88 4.24 6.16
N LEU A 200 -11.26 3.29 5.44
CA LEU A 200 -11.96 2.28 4.66
C LEU A 200 -12.37 1.03 5.46
N LEU A 201 -12.22 1.02 6.78
CA LEU A 201 -12.48 -0.16 7.62
C LEU A 201 -13.92 -0.67 7.48
N GLU A 202 -14.92 0.22 7.59
CA GLU A 202 -16.34 -0.15 7.47
C GLU A 202 -16.70 -0.56 6.04
N PHE A 203 -16.09 0.08 5.05
CA PHE A 203 -16.21 -0.31 3.66
C PHE A 203 -15.64 -1.72 3.41
N ASP A 204 -14.45 -2.03 3.94
CA ASP A 204 -13.83 -3.34 3.81
C ASP A 204 -14.72 -4.43 4.46
N LYS A 205 -15.27 -4.15 5.64
CA LYS A 205 -16.18 -5.03 6.36
C LYS A 205 -17.46 -5.27 5.54
N LEU A 206 -18.09 -4.21 5.04
CA LEU A 206 -19.28 -4.31 4.19
C LEU A 206 -19.02 -5.18 2.95
N CYS A 207 -17.88 -4.99 2.29
CA CYS A 207 -17.48 -5.76 1.13
C CYS A 207 -17.27 -7.24 1.46
N HIS A 208 -16.59 -7.53 2.56
CA HIS A 208 -16.28 -8.88 2.99
C HIS A 208 -17.55 -9.66 3.38
N GLU A 209 -18.45 -9.04 4.15
CA GLU A 209 -19.67 -9.68 4.63
C GLU A 209 -20.71 -9.93 3.52
N ASN A 210 -20.70 -9.14 2.45
CA ASN A 210 -21.72 -9.20 1.39
C ASN A 210 -21.21 -9.79 0.06
N SER A 211 -19.97 -10.30 0.01
CA SER A 211 -19.44 -11.00 -1.16
C SER A 211 -18.86 -12.35 -0.77
N ALA A 212 -18.78 -13.29 -1.72
CA ALA A 212 -18.14 -14.57 -1.46
C ALA A 212 -16.64 -14.41 -1.20
N HIS A 213 -16.00 -13.54 -1.98
CA HIS A 213 -14.58 -13.22 -1.83
C HIS A 213 -14.36 -11.74 -2.15
N TYR A 214 -13.54 -11.10 -1.32
CA TYR A 214 -13.18 -9.69 -1.40
C TYR A 214 -11.66 -9.53 -1.32
N LEU A 215 -11.10 -8.58 -2.10
CA LEU A 215 -9.71 -8.16 -1.97
C LEU A 215 -9.53 -6.71 -2.40
N ARG A 216 -8.83 -5.92 -1.58
CA ARG A 216 -8.46 -4.53 -1.88
C ARG A 216 -6.95 -4.33 -1.82
N TYR A 217 -6.45 -3.65 -2.84
CA TYR A 217 -5.06 -3.18 -2.92
C TYR A 217 -5.04 -1.66 -3.15
N VAL A 218 -4.93 -0.88 -2.08
CA VAL A 218 -5.09 0.58 -2.06
C VAL A 218 -6.51 0.93 -2.52
N ASP A 219 -6.65 1.60 -3.65
CA ASP A 219 -7.89 2.04 -4.29
C ASP A 219 -8.51 1.01 -5.26
N ASP A 220 -7.74 0.01 -5.71
CA ASP A 220 -8.18 -1.05 -6.66
C ASP A 220 -8.70 -2.27 -5.89
N PHE A 221 -9.95 -2.68 -6.12
CA PHE A 221 -10.55 -3.81 -5.41
C PHE A 221 -11.44 -4.69 -6.30
N ILE A 222 -11.63 -5.92 -5.84
CA ILE A 222 -12.48 -6.91 -6.50
C ILE A 222 -13.42 -7.57 -5.50
N LEU A 223 -14.60 -7.90 -5.99
CA LEU A 223 -15.64 -8.68 -5.30
C LEU A 223 -16.03 -9.82 -6.21
N LEU A 224 -16.04 -11.05 -5.70
CA LEU A 224 -16.42 -12.23 -6.47
C LEU A 224 -17.76 -12.76 -5.99
N GLY A 225 -18.53 -13.35 -6.90
CA GLY A 225 -19.84 -13.89 -6.59
C GLY A 225 -20.40 -14.77 -7.71
N SER A 226 -21.42 -15.56 -7.36
CA SER A 226 -22.10 -16.46 -8.31
C SER A 226 -23.11 -15.75 -9.21
N ASN A 227 -23.55 -14.52 -8.86
CA ASN A 227 -24.68 -13.85 -9.50
C ASN A 227 -24.41 -12.37 -9.74
N LYS A 228 -24.56 -11.92 -10.99
CA LYS A 228 -24.39 -10.53 -11.41
C LYS A 228 -25.36 -9.56 -10.72
N ARG A 229 -26.62 -9.96 -10.50
CA ARG A 229 -27.64 -9.12 -9.85
C ARG A 229 -27.23 -8.82 -8.41
N LYS A 230 -26.76 -9.83 -7.66
CA LYS A 230 -26.26 -9.63 -6.30
C LYS A 230 -25.06 -8.67 -6.26
N LEU A 231 -24.12 -8.79 -7.21
CA LEU A 231 -22.98 -7.89 -7.30
C LEU A 231 -23.40 -6.45 -7.69
N ARG A 232 -24.45 -6.26 -8.51
CA ARG A 232 -25.01 -4.92 -8.80
C ARG A 232 -25.65 -4.29 -7.56
N ASN A 233 -26.42 -5.06 -6.81
CA ASN A 233 -27.03 -4.57 -5.56
C ASN A 233 -25.94 -4.22 -4.52
N LEU A 234 -24.88 -5.02 -4.45
CA LEU A 234 -23.74 -4.73 -3.59
C LEU A 234 -23.03 -3.46 -4.03
N LEU A 235 -22.88 -3.21 -5.33
CA LEU A 235 -22.30 -1.98 -5.88
C LEU A 235 -23.02 -0.73 -5.37
N LEU A 236 -24.35 -0.74 -5.27
CA LEU A 236 -25.12 0.37 -4.72
C LEU A 236 -24.79 0.57 -3.23
N LYS A 237 -24.81 -0.50 -2.43
CA LYS A 237 -24.49 -0.44 -1.00
C LYS A 237 -23.08 0.13 -0.74
N ILE A 238 -22.07 -0.36 -1.45
CA ILE A 238 -20.70 0.11 -1.27
C ILE A 238 -20.52 1.55 -1.77
N SER A 239 -21.27 1.98 -2.79
CA SER A 239 -21.25 3.37 -3.26
C SER A 239 -21.80 4.33 -2.20
N LEU A 240 -22.88 3.97 -1.51
CA LEU A 240 -23.43 4.74 -0.39
C LEU A 240 -22.45 4.82 0.78
N CYS A 241 -21.87 3.67 1.18
CA CYS A 241 -20.87 3.62 2.25
C CYS A 241 -19.64 4.49 1.96
N LEU A 242 -19.17 4.53 0.71
CA LEU A 242 -18.07 5.43 0.31
C LEU A 242 -18.49 6.90 0.33
N ALA A 243 -19.72 7.21 -0.12
CA ALA A 243 -20.24 8.58 -0.15
C ALA A 243 -20.30 9.21 1.26
N GLU A 244 -20.62 8.43 2.31
CA GLU A 244 -20.56 8.86 3.71
C GLU A 244 -19.17 9.33 4.15
N GLN A 245 -18.11 8.82 3.50
CA GLN A 245 -16.72 9.21 3.72
C GLN A 245 -16.24 10.31 2.72
N GLY A 246 -17.12 10.83 1.86
CA GLY A 246 -16.77 11.75 0.80
C GLY A 246 -15.93 11.11 -0.32
N LEU A 247 -16.11 9.81 -0.54
CA LEU A 247 -15.41 9.03 -1.55
C LEU A 247 -16.37 8.49 -2.61
N TRP A 248 -15.88 8.30 -3.82
CA TRP A 248 -16.69 7.82 -4.94
C TRP A 248 -15.93 6.78 -5.76
N LEU A 249 -16.68 5.87 -6.36
CA LEU A 249 -16.13 4.93 -7.33
C LEU A 249 -15.81 5.63 -8.65
N LYS A 250 -14.82 5.14 -9.36
CA LYS A 250 -14.62 5.49 -10.77
C LYS A 250 -15.78 4.96 -11.62
N LYS A 251 -16.23 5.74 -12.61
CA LYS A 251 -17.32 5.35 -13.52
C LYS A 251 -17.03 4.10 -14.37
N ASN A 252 -15.77 3.67 -14.47
CA ASN A 252 -15.32 2.54 -15.28
C ASN A 252 -15.31 1.20 -14.52
N TYR A 253 -16.12 1.06 -13.46
CA TYR A 253 -16.32 -0.22 -12.80
C TYR A 253 -16.87 -1.28 -13.78
N GLN A 254 -16.63 -2.55 -13.51
CA GLN A 254 -16.96 -3.63 -14.44
C GLN A 254 -17.47 -4.84 -13.69
N ILE A 255 -18.57 -5.44 -14.21
CA ILE A 255 -19.07 -6.75 -13.78
C ILE A 255 -18.99 -7.70 -14.96
N PHE A 256 -18.20 -8.76 -14.84
CA PHE A 256 -17.92 -9.66 -15.96
C PHE A 256 -17.75 -11.12 -15.48
N PRO A 257 -17.99 -12.11 -16.38
CA PRO A 257 -17.63 -13.50 -16.16
C PRO A 257 -16.10 -13.64 -16.12
N VAL A 258 -15.57 -14.33 -15.11
CA VAL A 258 -14.13 -14.48 -14.90
C VAL A 258 -13.45 -15.16 -16.07
N ASP A 259 -14.01 -16.25 -16.61
CA ASP A 259 -13.39 -17.01 -17.70
C ASP A 259 -13.42 -16.31 -19.06
N LYS A 260 -14.39 -15.39 -19.26
CA LYS A 260 -14.43 -14.64 -20.52
C LYS A 260 -13.42 -13.49 -20.57
N ARG A 261 -13.11 -12.86 -19.43
CA ARG A 261 -12.30 -11.65 -19.42
C ARG A 261 -11.03 -11.76 -18.59
N GLY A 262 -11.04 -12.56 -17.52
CA GLY A 262 -9.99 -12.63 -16.52
C GLY A 262 -9.96 -11.42 -15.57
N ILE A 263 -9.61 -11.66 -14.32
CA ILE A 263 -9.50 -10.63 -13.27
C ILE A 263 -8.16 -9.93 -13.41
N ASP A 264 -8.15 -8.66 -13.82
CA ASP A 264 -6.94 -7.87 -13.99
C ASP A 264 -6.65 -7.05 -12.73
N ILE A 265 -5.87 -7.60 -11.80
CA ILE A 265 -5.46 -6.97 -10.53
C ILE A 265 -4.02 -7.38 -10.17
N LEU A 266 -3.34 -6.62 -9.31
CA LEU A 266 -1.99 -6.90 -8.79
C LEU A 266 -0.91 -7.11 -9.87
N GLY A 267 -1.17 -6.69 -11.11
CA GLY A 267 -0.24 -6.85 -12.23
C GLY A 267 -0.36 -8.18 -12.96
N TYR A 268 -1.38 -8.97 -12.65
CA TYR A 268 -1.72 -10.24 -13.29
C TYR A 268 -3.14 -10.22 -13.84
N ARG A 269 -3.46 -11.22 -14.68
CA ARG A 269 -4.82 -11.52 -15.15
C ARG A 269 -5.15 -12.97 -14.83
N PHE A 270 -6.14 -13.17 -13.95
CA PHE A 270 -6.50 -14.46 -13.39
C PHE A 270 -7.73 -15.03 -14.12
N TYR A 271 -7.66 -16.30 -14.48
CA TYR A 271 -8.75 -17.15 -14.96
C TYR A 271 -8.86 -18.37 -14.05
N HIS A 272 -9.95 -19.15 -14.09
CA HIS A 272 -10.02 -20.38 -13.30
C HIS A 272 -8.90 -21.34 -13.68
N THR A 273 -8.66 -21.55 -14.97
CA THR A 273 -7.68 -22.52 -15.47
C THR A 273 -6.22 -22.06 -15.38
N HIS A 274 -5.96 -20.74 -15.42
CA HIS A 274 -4.59 -20.21 -15.50
C HIS A 274 -4.48 -18.76 -15.04
N THR A 275 -3.26 -18.30 -14.91
CA THR A 275 -2.95 -16.88 -14.65
C THR A 275 -1.93 -16.37 -15.67
N LEU A 276 -2.14 -15.17 -16.19
CA LEU A 276 -1.24 -14.48 -17.11
C LEU A 276 -0.63 -13.24 -16.45
N LEU A 277 0.53 -12.85 -16.91
CA LEU A 277 1.07 -11.53 -16.60
C LEU A 277 0.23 -10.46 -17.34
N ARG A 278 -0.08 -9.35 -16.66
CA ARG A 278 -0.77 -8.21 -17.29
C ARG A 278 -0.03 -7.80 -18.57
N LYS A 279 -0.74 -7.61 -19.69
CA LYS A 279 -0.17 -7.32 -21.02
C LYS A 279 0.95 -6.29 -20.99
N ARG A 280 0.75 -5.17 -20.28
CA ARG A 280 1.76 -4.12 -20.10
C ARG A 280 3.03 -4.64 -19.42
N ASN A 281 2.92 -5.44 -18.36
CA ASN A 281 4.06 -6.01 -17.64
C ASN A 281 4.81 -7.01 -18.53
N ALA A 282 4.09 -7.81 -19.30
CA ALA A 282 4.68 -8.73 -20.29
C ALA A 282 5.47 -7.96 -21.37
N LEU A 283 4.87 -6.92 -21.97
CA LEU A 283 5.55 -6.07 -22.95
C LEU A 283 6.80 -5.39 -22.39
N HIS A 284 6.73 -4.89 -21.17
CA HIS A 284 7.89 -4.30 -20.49
C HIS A 284 8.99 -5.33 -20.24
N PHE A 285 8.63 -6.55 -19.85
CA PHE A 285 9.59 -7.66 -19.71
C PHE A 285 10.29 -7.94 -21.03
N MET A 286 9.53 -8.16 -22.10
CA MET A 286 10.05 -8.45 -23.43
C MET A 286 11.01 -7.36 -23.93
N ARG A 287 10.60 -6.09 -23.81
CA ARG A 287 11.42 -4.93 -24.21
C ARG A 287 12.71 -4.85 -23.39
N THR A 288 12.64 -5.16 -22.07
CA THR A 288 13.82 -5.12 -21.20
C THR A 288 14.80 -6.26 -21.54
N ALA A 289 14.30 -7.47 -21.82
CA ALA A 289 15.12 -8.58 -22.26
C ALA A 289 15.82 -8.29 -23.61
N ARG A 290 15.08 -7.71 -24.59
CA ARG A 290 15.64 -7.27 -25.87
C ARG A 290 16.71 -6.20 -25.71
N LYS A 291 16.48 -5.19 -24.85
CA LYS A 291 17.46 -4.12 -24.56
C LYS A 291 18.70 -4.66 -23.87
N TRP A 292 18.57 -5.65 -22.99
CA TRP A 292 19.70 -6.32 -22.35
C TRP A 292 20.60 -7.03 -23.36
N ARG A 293 20.01 -7.78 -24.31
CA ARG A 293 20.79 -8.47 -25.36
C ARG A 293 21.61 -7.51 -26.21
N LYS A 294 21.05 -6.32 -26.52
CA LYS A 294 21.75 -5.33 -27.35
C LYS A 294 22.88 -4.63 -26.59
N HIS A 295 22.64 -4.26 -25.32
CA HIS A 295 23.61 -3.50 -24.53
C HIS A 295 23.51 -3.89 -23.05
N LYS A 296 24.57 -4.50 -22.52
CA LYS A 296 24.67 -4.99 -21.17
C LYS A 296 25.10 -3.89 -20.20
N THR A 297 24.18 -3.33 -19.42
CA THR A 297 24.48 -2.29 -18.41
C THR A 297 23.95 -2.70 -17.03
N PRO A 298 24.57 -2.20 -15.92
CA PRO A 298 24.08 -2.49 -14.56
C PRO A 298 22.61 -2.12 -14.36
N PHE A 299 22.16 -1.00 -14.92
CA PHE A 299 20.77 -0.58 -14.85
C PHE A 299 19.81 -1.56 -15.54
N ARG A 300 20.16 -2.04 -16.75
CA ARG A 300 19.35 -3.00 -17.50
C ARG A 300 19.34 -4.37 -16.82
N ALA A 301 20.46 -4.81 -16.25
CA ALA A 301 20.54 -6.03 -15.46
C ALA A 301 19.59 -5.99 -14.26
N ARG A 302 19.64 -4.93 -13.44
CA ARG A 302 18.74 -4.74 -12.29
C ARG A 302 17.27 -4.70 -12.72
N SER A 303 16.96 -3.98 -13.81
CA SER A 303 15.61 -3.90 -14.35
C SER A 303 15.09 -5.26 -14.81
N LEU A 304 15.91 -6.07 -15.48
CA LEU A 304 15.51 -7.39 -15.96
C LEU A 304 15.35 -8.39 -14.81
N LEU A 305 16.27 -8.38 -13.83
CA LEU A 305 16.17 -9.22 -12.63
C LEU A 305 14.89 -8.94 -11.83
N SER A 306 14.55 -7.65 -11.64
CA SER A 306 13.30 -7.26 -10.99
C SER A 306 12.06 -7.83 -11.73
N ARG A 307 12.08 -7.79 -13.07
CA ARG A 307 10.97 -8.31 -13.90
C ARG A 307 10.92 -9.84 -13.91
N ILE A 308 12.06 -10.52 -13.88
CA ILE A 308 12.13 -11.98 -13.73
C ILE A 308 11.47 -12.39 -12.40
N GLY A 309 11.66 -11.62 -11.32
CA GLY A 309 10.98 -11.85 -10.05
C GLY A 309 9.45 -11.92 -10.18
N ASN A 310 8.85 -11.04 -11.00
CA ASN A 310 7.40 -11.02 -11.24
C ASN A 310 6.90 -12.24 -12.03
N THR A 311 7.78 -13.00 -12.69
CA THR A 311 7.39 -14.20 -13.46
C THR A 311 7.30 -15.47 -12.60
N LYS A 312 7.57 -15.37 -11.30
CA LYS A 312 7.57 -16.52 -10.39
C LYS A 312 6.18 -17.13 -10.17
N TRP A 313 5.13 -16.30 -10.27
CA TRP A 313 3.79 -16.62 -9.78
C TRP A 313 2.76 -17.02 -10.83
N TYR A 314 3.10 -17.10 -12.11
CA TYR A 314 2.18 -17.52 -13.16
C TYR A 314 2.78 -18.61 -14.04
N ALA A 315 1.94 -19.27 -14.83
CA ALA A 315 2.36 -20.28 -15.81
C ALA A 315 3.29 -19.65 -16.88
N SER A 316 4.56 -19.49 -16.54
CA SER A 316 5.50 -18.67 -17.30
C SER A 316 6.59 -19.45 -18.02
N LYS A 317 6.53 -20.80 -18.01
CA LYS A 317 7.61 -21.65 -18.57
C LYS A 317 7.90 -21.25 -20.03
N ASN A 318 6.95 -21.38 -20.92
CA ASN A 318 7.11 -21.05 -22.35
C ASN A 318 7.47 -19.57 -22.57
N PHE A 319 6.89 -18.65 -21.77
CA PHE A 319 7.21 -17.24 -21.84
C PHE A 319 8.68 -16.97 -21.47
N LYS A 320 9.18 -17.59 -20.39
CA LYS A 320 10.58 -17.47 -19.98
C LYS A 320 11.52 -18.09 -21.01
N GLU A 321 11.25 -19.28 -21.46
CA GLU A 321 12.04 -19.96 -22.48
C GLU A 321 12.18 -19.11 -23.74
N LYS A 322 11.07 -18.55 -24.23
CA LYS A 322 11.08 -17.69 -25.41
C LYS A 322 11.90 -16.40 -25.20
N TYR A 323 11.70 -15.70 -24.09
CA TYR A 323 12.26 -14.34 -23.93
C TYR A 323 13.54 -14.28 -23.11
N LEU A 324 13.92 -15.34 -22.39
CA LEU A 324 15.21 -15.44 -21.68
C LEU A 324 16.23 -16.36 -22.38
N LYS A 325 15.88 -16.97 -23.53
CA LYS A 325 16.82 -17.79 -24.32
C LYS A 325 18.10 -17.00 -24.57
N GLY A 326 19.25 -17.59 -24.24
CA GLY A 326 20.56 -16.95 -24.37
C GLY A 326 20.90 -15.88 -23.32
N ILE A 327 20.08 -15.71 -22.27
CA ILE A 327 20.37 -14.77 -21.17
C ILE A 327 20.85 -15.55 -19.95
N ASN A 328 22.13 -15.41 -19.59
CA ASN A 328 22.71 -16.03 -18.42
C ASN A 328 22.34 -15.26 -17.15
N ARG A 329 21.69 -15.94 -16.19
CA ARG A 329 21.30 -15.33 -14.92
C ARG A 329 22.49 -14.95 -14.03
N LYS A 330 23.58 -15.73 -14.03
CA LYS A 330 24.81 -15.38 -13.28
C LYS A 330 25.43 -14.11 -13.81
N GLU A 331 25.45 -13.94 -15.15
CA GLU A 331 25.91 -12.73 -15.79
C GLU A 331 25.05 -11.50 -15.41
N LEU A 332 23.71 -11.64 -15.44
CA LEU A 332 22.81 -10.57 -14.98
C LEU A 332 23.12 -10.12 -13.54
N ILE A 333 23.34 -11.06 -12.63
CA ILE A 333 23.66 -10.77 -11.22
C ILE A 333 25.01 -10.05 -11.12
N ARG A 334 26.02 -10.52 -11.85
CA ARG A 334 27.36 -9.88 -11.90
C ARG A 334 27.28 -8.43 -12.36
N TYR A 335 26.53 -8.14 -13.45
CA TYR A 335 26.33 -6.78 -13.93
C TYR A 335 25.48 -5.92 -12.95
N ALA A 336 24.45 -6.48 -12.33
CA ALA A 336 23.60 -5.78 -11.38
C ALA A 336 24.38 -5.27 -10.15
N ASN A 337 25.39 -6.03 -9.72
CA ASN A 337 26.23 -5.72 -8.55
C ASN A 337 27.37 -4.72 -8.86
N ARG A 338 27.67 -4.43 -10.13
CA ARG A 338 28.65 -3.40 -10.47
C ARG A 338 28.18 -2.06 -9.94
N ARG A 339 29.01 -1.42 -9.09
CA ARG A 339 28.87 -0.02 -8.68
C ARG A 339 29.42 0.85 -9.81
N TYR A 340 28.76 1.97 -10.08
CA TYR A 340 29.33 3.02 -10.92
C TYR A 340 30.44 3.71 -10.18
#